data_c66a1af03862cf05965ce52d5ba221c4
#
_entry.id   c66a1af03862cf05965ce52d5ba221c4
#
_cell.length_a   1.000
_cell.length_b   1.000
_cell.length_c   1.000
_cell.angle_alpha   90.00
_cell.angle_beta   90.00
_cell.angle_gamma   90.00
#
_symmetry.space_group_name_H-M   'P 1'
#
loop_
_entity.id
_entity.type
_entity.pdbx_description
1 polymer ?
#
loop_
_entity_poly.entity_id
_entity_poly.type
_entity_poly.pdbx_seq_one_letter_code
_entity_poly.pdbx_strand_id
1 'polypeptide(L)'
;MPDSLGSLRPQHRPALAPSLVDEYRARGFVTVPAILDTALMAALKQATDQLWEAGRSLTEKTRHYDLSAGHCADSPRIRRVSSPTELDPIFEQAAFDSVLGDIAADLIGGPVKFYHSKINFKLPGGGEEIGWHQDWPVFPHTNANLVALSVPLTPSRKANGCLRTIPGSHRGGARSHWAGGRYALNCNQSMSAEELATAEDSEVDPGDVVAHHGLVVHGSAPNPSLDIRTTWIIQYAAADAFAYTAPVIDSRHRNRMVRGEPASHARVEAGVIELPPDFSAGYSSIYSLQTETKA
;
A
#
# COMPACT_ATOMS: atom_id res chain seq x y z
N MET A 1 0.95 36.05 19.51
CA MET A 1 2.32 35.69 19.10
C MET A 1 2.23 34.43 18.31
N PRO A 2 2.44 34.37 16.98
CA PRO A 2 2.42 33.14 16.23
C PRO A 2 3.74 32.43 16.47
N ASP A 3 3.65 31.14 16.85
CA ASP A 3 4.78 30.26 17.10
C ASP A 3 5.59 30.08 15.81
N SER A 4 6.79 30.63 15.84
CA SER A 4 7.83 30.50 14.82
C SER A 4 8.61 29.18 15.00
N LEU A 5 7.94 28.05 14.93
CA LEU A 5 8.58 26.77 14.68
C LEU A 5 8.33 26.40 13.21
N GLY A 6 9.01 27.13 12.32
CA GLY A 6 9.24 26.69 10.95
C GLY A 6 10.09 25.42 10.97
N SER A 7 9.48 24.26 11.14
CA SER A 7 10.14 23.01 10.85
C SER A 7 10.55 23.08 9.38
N LEU A 8 11.86 23.13 9.14
CA LEU A 8 12.43 22.97 7.79
C LEU A 8 11.90 21.65 7.23
N ARG A 9 10.91 21.73 6.33
CA ARG A 9 10.37 20.55 5.67
C ARG A 9 11.48 19.92 4.86
N PRO A 10 11.63 18.59 4.87
CA PRO A 10 12.68 17.93 4.11
C PRO A 10 12.57 18.32 2.63
N GLN A 11 13.64 18.89 2.10
CA GLN A 11 13.75 19.13 0.65
C GLN A 11 13.91 17.78 -0.04
N HIS A 12 13.20 17.60 -1.17
CA HIS A 12 13.37 16.43 -2.02
C HIS A 12 14.83 16.33 -2.51
N ARG A 13 15.39 15.13 -2.42
CA ARG A 13 16.68 14.76 -2.99
C ARG A 13 16.46 13.60 -3.95
N PRO A 14 16.87 13.71 -5.23
CA PRO A 14 16.73 12.58 -6.16
C PRO A 14 17.36 11.31 -5.59
N ALA A 15 16.56 10.28 -5.44
CA ALA A 15 16.96 8.97 -4.89
C ALA A 15 17.10 7.93 -6.00
N LEU A 16 16.35 8.10 -7.11
CA LEU A 16 16.29 7.14 -8.18
C LEU A 16 17.09 7.58 -9.40
N ALA A 17 17.75 6.62 -10.05
CA ALA A 17 18.28 6.83 -11.38
C ALA A 17 17.13 7.13 -12.36
N PRO A 18 17.33 8.01 -13.36
CA PRO A 18 16.29 8.34 -14.34
C PRO A 18 15.69 7.12 -15.03
N SER A 19 16.48 6.07 -15.29
CA SER A 19 16.03 4.81 -15.88
C SER A 19 14.95 4.09 -15.05
N LEU A 20 15.02 4.13 -13.70
CA LEU A 20 14.01 3.54 -12.83
C LEU A 20 12.70 4.36 -12.85
N VAL A 21 12.81 5.69 -12.95
CA VAL A 21 11.64 6.56 -13.12
C VAL A 21 10.96 6.30 -14.47
N ASP A 22 11.75 6.14 -15.53
CA ASP A 22 11.24 5.83 -16.87
C ASP A 22 10.61 4.43 -16.92
N GLU A 23 11.20 3.44 -16.25
CA GLU A 23 10.62 2.10 -16.08
C GLU A 23 9.25 2.18 -15.37
N TYR A 24 9.18 2.90 -14.24
CA TYR A 24 7.91 3.10 -13.52
C TYR A 24 6.85 3.75 -14.41
N ARG A 25 7.20 4.81 -15.14
CA ARG A 25 6.28 5.48 -16.08
C ARG A 25 5.82 4.55 -17.21
N ALA A 26 6.70 3.69 -17.69
CA ALA A 26 6.40 2.77 -18.76
C ALA A 26 5.55 1.59 -18.30
N ARG A 27 5.83 1.03 -17.14
CA ARG A 27 5.26 -0.23 -16.65
C ARG A 27 4.20 -0.06 -15.57
N GLY A 28 4.19 1.09 -14.87
CA GLY A 28 3.33 1.38 -13.72
C GLY A 28 3.88 0.83 -12.41
N PHE A 29 5.03 0.19 -12.41
CA PHE A 29 5.75 -0.28 -11.22
C PHE A 29 7.25 -0.41 -11.50
N VAL A 30 8.02 -0.42 -10.42
CA VAL A 30 9.48 -0.60 -10.48
C VAL A 30 9.96 -1.24 -9.18
N THR A 31 11.02 -2.05 -9.27
CA THR A 31 11.75 -2.56 -8.11
C THR A 31 13.03 -1.75 -7.93
N VAL A 32 13.22 -1.21 -6.73
CA VAL A 32 14.42 -0.46 -6.33
C VAL A 32 15.24 -1.35 -5.39
N PRO A 33 16.33 -1.93 -5.85
CA PRO A 33 17.10 -2.89 -5.05
C PRO A 33 17.96 -2.20 -4.00
N ALA A 34 18.10 -2.81 -2.82
CA ALA A 34 19.03 -2.48 -1.74
C ALA A 34 19.09 -0.98 -1.37
N ILE A 35 17.95 -0.28 -1.41
CA ILE A 35 17.87 1.16 -1.17
C ILE A 35 17.77 1.50 0.32
N LEU A 36 17.25 0.59 1.14
CA LEU A 36 17.12 0.77 2.57
C LEU A 36 18.30 0.12 3.29
N ASP A 37 18.88 0.85 4.24
CA ASP A 37 20.00 0.34 5.01
C ASP A 37 19.60 -0.75 6.00
N THR A 38 20.57 -1.58 6.39
CA THR A 38 20.35 -2.74 7.26
C THR A 38 19.92 -2.34 8.68
N ALA A 39 20.33 -1.19 9.19
CA ALA A 39 19.97 -0.73 10.53
C ALA A 39 18.49 -0.31 10.57
N LEU A 40 18.01 0.43 9.57
CA LEU A 40 16.60 0.76 9.42
C LEU A 40 15.74 -0.50 9.26
N MET A 41 16.18 -1.44 8.41
CA MET A 41 15.46 -2.70 8.21
C MET A 41 15.37 -3.55 9.49
N ALA A 42 16.44 -3.61 10.27
CA ALA A 42 16.44 -4.30 11.56
C ALA A 42 15.47 -3.64 12.56
N ALA A 43 15.45 -2.31 12.64
CA ALA A 43 14.54 -1.58 13.51
C ALA A 43 13.07 -1.75 13.10
N LEU A 44 12.75 -1.67 11.80
CA LEU A 44 11.41 -1.92 11.27
C LEU A 44 10.95 -3.35 11.55
N LYS A 45 11.84 -4.33 11.39
CA LYS A 45 11.54 -5.74 11.70
C LYS A 45 11.25 -5.92 13.19
N GLN A 46 12.07 -5.37 14.07
CA GLN A 46 11.89 -5.44 15.52
C GLN A 46 10.54 -4.83 15.95
N ALA A 47 10.21 -3.62 15.46
CA ALA A 47 8.94 -2.98 15.74
C ALA A 47 7.76 -3.79 15.21
N THR A 48 7.91 -4.42 14.02
CA THR A 48 6.88 -5.31 13.47
C THR A 48 6.64 -6.53 14.36
N ASP A 49 7.70 -7.14 14.91
CA ASP A 49 7.57 -8.28 15.82
C ASP A 49 6.88 -7.88 17.13
N GLN A 50 7.17 -6.68 17.64
CA GLN A 50 6.48 -6.13 18.82
C GLN A 50 4.99 -5.89 18.54
N LEU A 51 4.63 -5.34 17.38
CA LEU A 51 3.24 -5.17 16.98
C LEU A 51 2.53 -6.52 16.79
N TRP A 52 3.22 -7.53 16.25
CA TRP A 52 2.68 -8.89 16.16
C TRP A 52 2.36 -9.47 17.55
N GLU A 53 3.30 -9.36 18.49
CA GLU A 53 3.10 -9.86 19.87
C GLU A 53 2.00 -9.06 20.61
N ALA A 54 1.90 -7.75 20.40
CA ALA A 54 0.82 -6.93 20.96
C ALA A 54 -0.56 -7.34 20.46
N GLY A 55 -0.64 -7.81 19.19
CA GLY A 55 -1.89 -8.31 18.61
C GLY A 55 -2.27 -9.73 19.05
N ARG A 56 -1.35 -10.51 19.61
CA ARG A 56 -1.53 -11.93 19.96
C ARG A 56 -2.70 -12.17 20.93
N SER A 57 -2.86 -11.31 21.92
CA SER A 57 -3.89 -11.46 22.97
C SER A 57 -5.23 -10.84 22.63
N LEU A 58 -5.37 -10.21 21.48
CA LEU A 58 -6.63 -9.60 21.05
C LEU A 58 -7.67 -10.70 20.76
N THR A 59 -8.91 -10.46 21.15
CA THR A 59 -10.04 -11.37 20.91
C THR A 59 -10.95 -10.89 19.78
N GLU A 60 -10.81 -9.64 19.37
CA GLU A 60 -11.62 -9.02 18.31
C GLU A 60 -10.79 -8.04 17.48
N LYS A 61 -11.28 -7.68 16.31
CA LYS A 61 -10.69 -6.66 15.45
C LYS A 61 -10.72 -5.31 16.16
N THR A 62 -9.67 -4.53 15.93
CA THR A 62 -9.59 -3.15 16.42
C THR A 62 -9.42 -2.18 15.23
N ARG A 63 -9.35 -0.89 15.50
CA ARG A 63 -8.97 0.11 14.49
C ARG A 63 -7.65 -0.25 13.79
N HIS A 64 -6.70 -0.81 14.54
CA HIS A 64 -5.37 -1.10 14.02
C HIS A 64 -5.18 -2.55 13.59
N TYR A 65 -5.87 -3.50 14.20
CA TYR A 65 -5.64 -4.94 13.97
C TYR A 65 -6.80 -5.60 13.24
N ASP A 66 -6.50 -6.20 12.09
CA ASP A 66 -7.40 -7.08 11.36
C ASP A 66 -7.01 -8.54 11.61
N LEU A 67 -7.94 -9.29 12.20
CA LEU A 67 -7.72 -10.68 12.63
C LEU A 67 -8.49 -11.64 11.70
N SER A 68 -7.86 -12.76 11.35
CA SER A 68 -8.50 -13.84 10.61
C SER A 68 -9.31 -14.75 11.53
N ALA A 69 -10.26 -15.48 10.97
CA ALA A 69 -11.03 -16.47 11.71
C ALA A 69 -10.11 -17.50 12.41
N GLY A 70 -10.46 -17.87 13.63
CA GLY A 70 -9.67 -18.79 14.46
C GLY A 70 -8.43 -18.16 15.11
N HIS A 71 -8.32 -16.82 15.10
CA HIS A 71 -7.28 -16.13 15.86
C HIS A 71 -7.42 -16.40 17.37
N CYS A 72 -6.33 -16.76 18.02
CA CYS A 72 -6.22 -16.84 19.48
C CYS A 72 -4.73 -16.68 19.88
N ALA A 73 -4.48 -16.50 21.19
CA ALA A 73 -3.13 -16.27 21.70
C ALA A 73 -2.13 -17.41 21.36
N ASP A 74 -2.60 -18.66 21.37
CA ASP A 74 -1.77 -19.84 21.05
C ASP A 74 -1.58 -20.05 19.54
N SER A 75 -2.49 -19.49 18.72
CA SER A 75 -2.43 -19.54 17.26
C SER A 75 -2.79 -18.18 16.66
N PRO A 76 -1.89 -17.19 16.72
CA PRO A 76 -2.17 -15.85 16.27
C PRO A 76 -2.35 -15.81 14.74
N ARG A 77 -3.46 -15.20 14.30
CA ARG A 77 -3.84 -15.06 12.89
C ARG A 77 -4.12 -13.60 12.56
N ILE A 78 -3.10 -12.76 12.71
CA ILE A 78 -3.16 -11.34 12.38
C ILE A 78 -2.91 -11.20 10.88
N ARG A 79 -3.84 -10.58 10.15
CA ARG A 79 -3.72 -10.35 8.69
C ARG A 79 -3.09 -9.01 8.39
N ARG A 80 -3.40 -8.01 9.22
CA ARG A 80 -2.96 -6.64 8.97
C ARG A 80 -2.85 -5.85 10.26
N VAL A 81 -1.82 -4.99 10.31
CA VAL A 81 -1.74 -3.86 11.23
C VAL A 81 -1.88 -2.58 10.42
N SER A 82 -2.95 -1.82 10.65
CA SER A 82 -3.23 -0.54 10.02
C SER A 82 -2.55 0.60 10.76
N SER A 83 -2.04 1.59 10.02
CA SER A 83 -1.42 2.82 10.55
C SER A 83 -0.29 2.56 11.56
N PRO A 84 0.71 1.69 11.24
CA PRO A 84 1.83 1.43 12.13
C PRO A 84 2.63 2.70 12.48
N THR A 85 2.58 3.73 11.64
CA THR A 85 3.15 5.07 11.90
C THR A 85 2.56 5.76 13.14
N GLU A 86 1.44 5.27 13.66
CA GLU A 86 0.83 5.77 14.90
C GLU A 86 1.18 4.92 16.12
N LEU A 87 1.67 3.71 15.90
CA LEU A 87 1.91 2.70 16.91
C LEU A 87 3.37 2.63 17.35
N ASP A 88 4.31 2.89 16.41
CA ASP A 88 5.72 2.88 16.72
C ASP A 88 6.45 4.00 15.92
N PRO A 89 7.30 4.81 16.62
CA PRO A 89 8.00 5.94 16.01
C PRO A 89 8.90 5.60 14.83
N ILE A 90 9.42 4.38 14.75
CA ILE A 90 10.30 3.98 13.64
C ILE A 90 9.57 3.99 12.30
N PHE A 91 8.28 3.61 12.26
CA PHE A 91 7.48 3.68 11.04
C PHE A 91 7.18 5.12 10.64
N GLU A 92 6.92 6.02 11.62
CA GLU A 92 6.77 7.45 11.33
C GLU A 92 8.07 8.02 10.76
N GLN A 93 9.19 7.81 11.45
CA GLN A 93 10.50 8.27 10.97
C GLN A 93 10.81 7.73 9.57
N ALA A 94 10.60 6.44 9.32
CA ALA A 94 10.85 5.84 8.02
C ALA A 94 9.93 6.43 6.93
N ALA A 95 8.64 6.66 7.21
CA ALA A 95 7.71 7.20 6.23
C ALA A 95 7.99 8.66 5.87
N PHE A 96 8.48 9.48 6.82
CA PHE A 96 8.60 10.92 6.62
C PHE A 96 10.03 11.40 6.40
N ASP A 97 11.01 10.76 7.04
CA ASP A 97 12.37 11.29 7.15
C ASP A 97 13.42 10.41 6.44
N SER A 98 13.01 9.29 5.83
CA SER A 98 13.92 8.42 5.08
C SER A 98 13.87 8.66 3.57
N VAL A 99 14.67 7.90 2.83
CA VAL A 99 14.70 7.86 1.36
C VAL A 99 13.35 7.47 0.72
N LEU A 100 12.43 6.85 1.47
CA LEU A 100 11.10 6.47 0.95
C LEU A 100 10.30 7.69 0.46
N GLY A 101 10.41 8.82 1.17
CA GLY A 101 9.80 10.08 0.74
C GLY A 101 10.40 10.63 -0.55
N ASP A 102 11.71 10.47 -0.75
CA ASP A 102 12.41 10.89 -1.97
C ASP A 102 12.04 10.01 -3.16
N ILE A 103 11.98 8.68 -2.96
CA ILE A 103 11.47 7.74 -3.97
C ILE A 103 10.06 8.12 -4.43
N ALA A 104 9.16 8.38 -3.48
CA ALA A 104 7.80 8.79 -3.81
C ALA A 104 7.76 10.11 -4.60
N ALA A 105 8.61 11.08 -4.25
CA ALA A 105 8.70 12.37 -4.94
C ALA A 105 9.26 12.23 -6.36
N ASP A 106 10.28 11.38 -6.57
CA ASP A 106 10.82 11.08 -7.90
C ASP A 106 9.76 10.45 -8.81
N LEU A 107 9.00 9.47 -8.31
CA LEU A 107 8.00 8.75 -9.09
C LEU A 107 6.74 9.57 -9.37
N ILE A 108 6.30 10.38 -8.41
CA ILE A 108 5.19 11.32 -8.56
C ILE A 108 5.58 12.52 -9.45
N GLY A 109 6.85 12.90 -9.41
CA GLY A 109 7.37 14.03 -10.17
C GLY A 109 7.05 15.39 -9.55
N GLY A 110 6.92 15.48 -8.22
CA GLY A 110 6.60 16.71 -7.52
C GLY A 110 6.37 16.55 -6.01
N PRO A 111 5.78 17.58 -5.35
CA PRO A 111 5.50 17.53 -3.93
C PRO A 111 4.58 16.38 -3.53
N VAL A 112 4.92 15.74 -2.40
CA VAL A 112 4.31 14.50 -1.92
C VAL A 112 3.79 14.63 -0.50
N LYS A 113 2.60 14.09 -0.28
CA LYS A 113 2.00 13.93 1.05
C LYS A 113 1.72 12.47 1.36
N PHE A 114 1.75 12.15 2.64
CA PHE A 114 1.39 10.84 3.16
C PHE A 114 -0.12 10.63 3.09
N TYR A 115 -0.55 9.42 2.71
CA TYR A 115 -1.97 9.07 2.72
C TYR A 115 -2.28 8.09 3.85
N HIS A 116 -1.72 6.87 3.82
CA HIS A 116 -1.83 5.88 4.89
C HIS A 116 -0.69 4.85 4.81
N SER A 117 -0.59 3.99 5.82
CA SER A 117 0.27 2.80 5.75
C SER A 117 -0.34 1.60 6.48
N LYS A 118 0.15 0.40 6.12
CA LYS A 118 -0.30 -0.87 6.69
C LYS A 118 0.81 -1.91 6.64
N ILE A 119 0.87 -2.79 7.63
CA ILE A 119 1.67 -4.02 7.56
C ILE A 119 0.71 -5.16 7.22
N ASN A 120 0.99 -5.87 6.14
CA ASN A 120 0.25 -7.07 5.76
C ASN A 120 1.06 -8.31 6.13
N PHE A 121 0.43 -9.25 6.82
CA PHE A 121 0.94 -10.56 7.15
C PHE A 121 0.22 -11.60 6.30
N LYS A 122 0.89 -12.13 5.30
CA LYS A 122 0.35 -13.24 4.51
C LYS A 122 0.68 -14.53 5.23
N LEU A 123 -0.35 -15.07 5.90
CA LEU A 123 -0.24 -16.25 6.76
C LEU A 123 0.12 -17.50 5.94
N PRO A 124 0.83 -18.47 6.55
CA PRO A 124 1.22 -19.72 5.91
C PRO A 124 0.03 -20.66 5.67
N GLY A 125 0.29 -21.76 4.96
CA GLY A 125 -0.68 -22.83 4.78
C GLY A 125 -1.78 -22.54 3.75
N GLY A 126 -1.47 -21.80 2.69
CA GLY A 126 -2.43 -21.46 1.64
C GLY A 126 -3.30 -20.25 1.98
N GLY A 127 -2.77 -19.35 2.85
CA GLY A 127 -3.44 -18.12 3.28
C GLY A 127 -4.05 -17.31 2.14
N GLU A 128 -4.86 -16.36 2.50
CA GLU A 128 -5.80 -15.65 1.62
C GLU A 128 -5.12 -15.01 0.39
N GLU A 129 -5.65 -15.30 -0.78
CA GLU A 129 -5.35 -14.60 -2.03
C GLU A 129 -5.81 -13.14 -1.91
N ILE A 130 -5.04 -12.22 -2.49
CA ILE A 130 -5.52 -10.88 -2.81
C ILE A 130 -5.76 -10.84 -4.31
N GLY A 131 -7.03 -10.78 -4.71
CA GLY A 131 -7.45 -10.74 -6.11
C GLY A 131 -6.93 -9.50 -6.83
N TRP A 132 -6.96 -9.54 -8.16
CA TRP A 132 -6.51 -8.44 -9.00
C TRP A 132 -7.32 -7.17 -8.74
N HIS A 133 -6.64 -6.09 -8.41
CA HIS A 133 -7.26 -4.81 -8.10
C HIS A 133 -6.33 -3.64 -8.46
N GLN A 134 -6.88 -2.47 -8.39
CA GLN A 134 -6.16 -1.19 -8.46
C GLN A 134 -6.40 -0.46 -7.14
N ASP A 135 -5.39 0.24 -6.63
CA ASP A 135 -5.55 0.98 -5.37
C ASP A 135 -6.43 2.23 -5.54
N TRP A 136 -6.28 2.95 -6.68
CA TRP A 136 -6.98 4.21 -6.88
C TRP A 136 -8.52 4.10 -6.81
N PRO A 137 -9.21 3.10 -7.40
CA PRO A 137 -10.66 2.96 -7.24
C PRO A 137 -11.12 2.66 -5.82
N VAL A 138 -10.21 2.16 -4.95
CA VAL A 138 -10.47 1.97 -3.52
C VAL A 138 -10.31 3.27 -2.74
N PHE A 139 -9.40 4.12 -3.19
CA PHE A 139 -9.06 5.41 -2.60
C PHE A 139 -9.13 6.52 -3.66
N PRO A 140 -10.31 6.79 -4.27
CA PRO A 140 -10.37 7.69 -5.41
C PRO A 140 -10.01 9.12 -4.99
N HIS A 141 -9.11 9.72 -5.77
CA HIS A 141 -8.62 11.09 -5.59
C HIS A 141 -8.91 11.92 -6.85
N THR A 142 -8.80 13.22 -6.74
CA THR A 142 -9.02 14.17 -7.84
C THR A 142 -8.13 13.90 -9.05
N ASN A 143 -7.02 13.21 -8.87
CA ASN A 143 -6.17 12.67 -9.92
C ASN A 143 -5.54 11.34 -9.48
N ALA A 144 -5.01 10.59 -10.43
CA ALA A 144 -4.49 9.25 -10.18
C ALA A 144 -3.02 9.22 -9.74
N ASN A 145 -2.41 10.36 -9.42
CA ASN A 145 -1.00 10.44 -9.06
C ASN A 145 -0.75 9.99 -7.61
N LEU A 146 -0.95 8.71 -7.39
CA LEU A 146 -0.70 7.98 -6.15
C LEU A 146 0.34 6.90 -6.39
N VAL A 147 1.22 6.71 -5.42
CA VAL A 147 2.22 5.63 -5.42
C VAL A 147 2.16 4.85 -4.12
N ALA A 148 2.16 3.52 -4.22
CA ALA A 148 2.37 2.62 -3.10
C ALA A 148 3.81 2.13 -3.09
N LEU A 149 4.47 2.22 -1.94
CA LEU A 149 5.78 1.62 -1.69
C LEU A 149 5.60 0.39 -0.82
N SER A 150 5.96 -0.77 -1.35
CA SER A 150 5.98 -2.05 -0.64
C SER A 150 7.39 -2.34 -0.16
N VAL A 151 7.59 -2.34 1.15
CA VAL A 151 8.85 -2.65 1.85
C VAL A 151 8.75 -4.06 2.43
N PRO A 152 9.45 -5.06 1.85
CA PRO A 152 9.45 -6.41 2.39
C PRO A 152 10.20 -6.45 3.72
N LEU A 153 9.54 -6.96 4.76
CA LEU A 153 10.15 -7.17 6.09
C LEU A 153 10.61 -8.63 6.28
N THR A 154 10.19 -9.51 5.37
CA THR A 154 10.69 -10.86 5.17
C THR A 154 10.90 -11.09 3.67
N PRO A 155 11.72 -12.04 3.23
CA PRO A 155 11.87 -12.35 1.82
C PRO A 155 10.51 -12.61 1.15
N SER A 156 10.26 -11.92 0.02
CA SER A 156 9.03 -12.04 -0.75
C SER A 156 9.34 -12.78 -2.03
N ARG A 157 8.69 -13.93 -2.24
CA ARG A 157 8.95 -14.85 -3.36
C ARG A 157 7.63 -15.29 -3.99
N LYS A 158 7.66 -15.76 -5.21
CA LYS A 158 6.53 -16.43 -5.84
C LYS A 158 5.98 -17.56 -4.95
N ALA A 159 6.88 -18.33 -4.34
CA ALA A 159 6.56 -19.46 -3.47
C ALA A 159 5.80 -19.07 -2.18
N ASN A 160 5.85 -17.80 -1.74
CA ASN A 160 5.12 -17.31 -0.57
C ASN A 160 4.14 -16.18 -0.88
N GLY A 161 3.74 -16.06 -2.16
CA GLY A 161 2.72 -15.12 -2.62
C GLY A 161 3.22 -13.68 -2.67
N CYS A 162 4.34 -13.42 -3.36
CA CYS A 162 4.84 -12.06 -3.63
C CYS A 162 3.81 -11.20 -4.37
N LEU A 163 4.10 -9.92 -4.49
CA LEU A 163 3.32 -9.00 -5.32
C LEU A 163 3.39 -9.45 -6.78
N ARG A 164 2.25 -9.43 -7.46
CA ARG A 164 2.12 -9.65 -8.89
C ARG A 164 1.50 -8.42 -9.53
N THR A 165 2.03 -7.99 -10.65
CA THR A 165 1.59 -6.78 -11.36
C THR A 165 1.36 -7.06 -12.84
N ILE A 166 0.41 -6.35 -13.45
CA ILE A 166 0.20 -6.36 -14.90
C ILE A 166 0.90 -5.14 -15.50
N PRO A 167 2.03 -5.32 -16.21
CA PRO A 167 2.79 -4.20 -16.75
C PRO A 167 1.97 -3.32 -17.70
N GLY A 168 2.05 -2.00 -17.52
CA GLY A 168 1.37 -1.03 -18.39
C GLY A 168 -0.13 -0.87 -18.15
N SER A 169 -0.75 -1.68 -17.27
CA SER A 169 -2.20 -1.65 -17.03
C SER A 169 -2.72 -0.31 -16.48
N HIS A 170 -1.88 0.49 -15.82
CA HIS A 170 -2.23 1.81 -15.32
C HIS A 170 -2.65 2.81 -16.42
N ARG A 171 -2.23 2.59 -17.67
CA ARG A 171 -2.60 3.42 -18.83
C ARG A 171 -4.03 3.19 -19.30
N GLY A 172 -4.63 2.05 -18.91
CA GLY A 172 -6.02 1.70 -19.26
C GLY A 172 -7.06 2.43 -18.38
N GLY A 173 -6.63 3.26 -17.43
CA GLY A 173 -7.53 3.96 -16.50
C GLY A 173 -8.06 3.05 -15.39
N ALA A 174 -9.05 3.57 -14.67
CA ALA A 174 -9.70 2.86 -13.57
C ALA A 174 -10.64 1.78 -14.10
N ARG A 175 -10.59 0.59 -13.49
CA ARG A 175 -11.51 -0.52 -13.73
C ARG A 175 -12.56 -0.57 -12.63
N SER A 176 -13.74 -1.07 -12.98
CA SER A 176 -14.79 -1.29 -11.97
C SER A 176 -14.35 -2.34 -10.95
N HIS A 177 -14.58 -2.02 -9.68
CA HIS A 177 -14.41 -2.92 -8.55
C HIS A 177 -15.76 -3.44 -8.02
N TRP A 178 -16.83 -3.23 -8.79
CA TRP A 178 -18.16 -3.74 -8.55
C TRP A 178 -18.44 -4.97 -9.42
N ALA A 179 -18.98 -6.01 -8.83
CA ALA A 179 -19.41 -7.23 -9.52
C ALA A 179 -20.82 -7.62 -9.06
N GLY A 180 -21.72 -7.81 -10.01
CA GLY A 180 -23.11 -8.21 -9.71
C GLY A 180 -23.85 -7.25 -8.76
N GLY A 181 -23.56 -5.96 -8.81
CA GLY A 181 -24.14 -4.93 -7.93
C GLY A 181 -23.56 -4.89 -6.52
N ARG A 182 -22.48 -5.64 -6.25
CA ARG A 182 -21.74 -5.63 -4.97
C ARG A 182 -20.32 -5.12 -5.17
N TYR A 183 -19.80 -4.41 -4.18
CA TYR A 183 -18.42 -3.97 -4.17
C TYR A 183 -17.49 -5.13 -3.81
N ALA A 184 -16.79 -5.65 -4.81
CA ALA A 184 -15.94 -6.83 -4.68
C ALA A 184 -14.49 -6.50 -4.27
N LEU A 185 -14.12 -5.22 -4.32
CA LEU A 185 -12.75 -4.73 -4.07
C LEU A 185 -11.71 -5.45 -4.95
N ASN A 186 -12.12 -5.91 -6.12
CA ASN A 186 -11.26 -6.48 -7.15
C ASN A 186 -11.87 -6.23 -8.53
N CYS A 187 -11.06 -6.31 -9.55
CA CYS A 187 -11.45 -6.18 -10.96
C CYS A 187 -11.28 -7.49 -11.74
N ASN A 188 -11.33 -8.65 -11.08
CA ASN A 188 -11.11 -9.96 -11.70
C ASN A 188 -12.03 -10.19 -12.92
N GLN A 189 -13.28 -9.73 -12.88
CA GLN A 189 -14.26 -9.86 -13.96
C GLN A 189 -13.88 -9.10 -15.23
N SER A 190 -12.97 -8.14 -15.14
CA SER A 190 -12.48 -7.35 -16.28
C SER A 190 -11.15 -7.85 -16.84
N MET A 191 -10.60 -8.95 -16.30
CA MET A 191 -9.29 -9.47 -16.67
C MET A 191 -9.41 -10.53 -17.76
N SER A 192 -8.70 -10.37 -18.87
CA SER A 192 -8.60 -11.42 -19.89
C SER A 192 -7.49 -12.43 -19.55
N ALA A 193 -7.57 -13.63 -20.15
CA ALA A 193 -6.52 -14.65 -19.98
C ALA A 193 -5.17 -14.19 -20.56
N GLU A 194 -5.20 -13.47 -21.67
CA GLU A 194 -4.01 -12.90 -22.30
C GLU A 194 -3.35 -11.86 -21.39
N GLU A 195 -4.14 -11.00 -20.75
CA GLU A 195 -3.65 -10.01 -19.83
C GLU A 195 -3.06 -10.66 -18.56
N LEU A 196 -3.75 -11.66 -18.01
CA LEU A 196 -3.25 -12.42 -16.86
C LEU A 196 -1.94 -13.16 -17.14
N ALA A 197 -1.73 -13.58 -18.40
CA ALA A 197 -0.48 -14.22 -18.81
C ALA A 197 0.73 -13.26 -18.83
N THR A 198 0.51 -11.94 -18.84
CA THR A 198 1.58 -10.92 -18.75
C THR A 198 1.98 -10.58 -17.33
N ALA A 199 1.32 -11.19 -16.33
CA ALA A 199 1.59 -10.88 -14.92
C ALA A 199 3.02 -11.22 -14.52
N GLU A 200 3.67 -10.27 -13.85
CA GLU A 200 5.03 -10.42 -13.37
C GLU A 200 5.06 -10.52 -11.84
N ASP A 201 5.89 -11.43 -11.34
CA ASP A 201 6.14 -11.65 -9.92
C ASP A 201 7.28 -10.73 -9.44
N SER A 202 7.04 -9.91 -8.41
CA SER A 202 8.07 -9.07 -7.79
C SER A 202 8.72 -9.83 -6.64
N GLU A 203 9.79 -10.58 -6.93
CA GLU A 203 10.59 -11.26 -5.92
C GLU A 203 11.65 -10.30 -5.37
N VAL A 204 11.63 -10.07 -4.06
CA VAL A 204 12.45 -9.05 -3.39
C VAL A 204 12.89 -9.49 -2.00
N ASP A 205 13.98 -8.91 -1.53
CA ASP A 205 14.56 -9.10 -0.19
C ASP A 205 14.36 -7.87 0.70
N PRO A 206 14.43 -8.04 2.04
CA PRO A 206 14.49 -6.89 2.95
C PRO A 206 15.61 -5.92 2.57
N GLY A 207 15.27 -4.65 2.42
CA GLY A 207 16.17 -3.61 1.89
C GLY A 207 15.77 -3.13 0.49
N ASP A 208 15.06 -3.95 -0.28
CA ASP A 208 14.45 -3.54 -1.55
C ASP A 208 13.14 -2.77 -1.31
N VAL A 209 12.68 -2.08 -2.35
CA VAL A 209 11.36 -1.43 -2.38
C VAL A 209 10.70 -1.73 -3.72
N VAL A 210 9.45 -2.21 -3.69
CA VAL A 210 8.62 -2.26 -4.91
C VAL A 210 7.65 -1.08 -4.88
N ALA A 211 7.77 -0.20 -5.87
CA ALA A 211 6.86 0.93 -6.05
C ALA A 211 5.84 0.61 -7.14
N HIS A 212 4.56 0.92 -6.91
CA HIS A 212 3.53 0.78 -7.94
C HIS A 212 2.54 1.94 -7.96
N HIS A 213 2.08 2.27 -9.15
CA HIS A 213 1.12 3.35 -9.42
C HIS A 213 -0.28 2.94 -8.96
N GLY A 214 -1.08 3.90 -8.45
CA GLY A 214 -2.44 3.63 -7.96
C GLY A 214 -3.38 2.97 -8.97
N LEU A 215 -3.13 3.12 -10.27
CA LEU A 215 -3.90 2.48 -11.34
C LEU A 215 -3.27 1.20 -11.92
N VAL A 216 -2.11 0.74 -11.43
CA VAL A 216 -1.59 -0.55 -11.92
C VAL A 216 -2.42 -1.69 -11.34
N VAL A 217 -2.83 -2.62 -12.18
CA VAL A 217 -3.52 -3.83 -11.74
C VAL A 217 -2.52 -4.75 -11.06
N HIS A 218 -2.81 -5.12 -9.83
CA HIS A 218 -1.93 -5.96 -9.04
C HIS A 218 -2.72 -6.89 -8.12
N GLY A 219 -2.05 -7.88 -7.59
CA GLY A 219 -2.61 -8.86 -6.67
C GLY A 219 -1.52 -9.70 -6.03
N SER A 220 -1.89 -10.76 -5.32
CA SER A 220 -0.93 -11.72 -4.80
C SER A 220 -1.57 -13.09 -4.57
N ALA A 221 -0.89 -14.15 -5.02
CA ALA A 221 -1.32 -15.52 -4.81
C ALA A 221 -1.36 -15.88 -3.30
N PRO A 222 -2.04 -16.97 -2.91
CA PRO A 222 -1.93 -17.53 -1.57
C PRO A 222 -0.48 -17.79 -1.16
N ASN A 223 -0.23 -17.92 0.14
CA ASN A 223 1.06 -18.32 0.69
C ASN A 223 1.04 -19.81 1.09
N PRO A 224 1.47 -20.73 0.23
CA PRO A 224 1.52 -22.16 0.55
C PRO A 224 2.74 -22.54 1.40
N SER A 225 3.68 -21.63 1.62
CA SER A 225 4.87 -21.91 2.44
C SER A 225 4.53 -22.07 3.93
N LEU A 226 5.53 -22.39 4.74
CA LEU A 226 5.38 -22.52 6.19
C LEU A 226 5.64 -21.21 6.95
N ASP A 227 6.16 -20.19 6.27
CA ASP A 227 6.58 -18.93 6.87
C ASP A 227 5.60 -17.80 6.57
N ILE A 228 5.44 -16.87 7.50
CA ILE A 228 4.66 -15.65 7.30
C ILE A 228 5.45 -14.73 6.38
N ARG A 229 4.83 -14.28 5.27
CA ARG A 229 5.38 -13.20 4.45
C ARG A 229 4.85 -11.85 4.96
N THR A 230 5.75 -10.99 5.39
CA THR A 230 5.43 -9.70 5.98
C THR A 230 5.90 -8.56 5.08
N THR A 231 5.00 -7.61 4.79
CA THR A 231 5.29 -6.43 3.96
C THR A 231 4.67 -5.19 4.58
N TRP A 232 5.46 -4.14 4.78
CA TRP A 232 4.95 -2.81 5.10
C TRP A 232 4.65 -2.06 3.80
N ILE A 233 3.44 -1.53 3.67
CA ILE A 233 2.97 -0.80 2.49
C ILE A 233 2.65 0.62 2.92
N ILE A 234 3.21 1.59 2.18
CA ILE A 234 2.99 3.02 2.40
C ILE A 234 2.39 3.60 1.15
N GLN A 235 1.27 4.31 1.30
CA GLN A 235 0.64 5.06 0.22
C GLN A 235 0.99 6.54 0.33
N TYR A 236 1.54 7.08 -0.75
CA TYR A 236 1.77 8.51 -0.92
C TYR A 236 0.90 9.04 -2.06
N ALA A 237 0.54 10.31 -1.98
CA ALA A 237 -0.21 11.01 -3.00
C ALA A 237 0.51 12.30 -3.39
N ALA A 238 0.33 12.75 -4.63
CA ALA A 238 0.73 14.08 -5.03
C ALA A 238 0.07 15.13 -4.11
N ALA A 239 0.77 16.23 -3.84
CA ALA A 239 0.22 17.29 -2.99
C ALA A 239 -1.12 17.83 -3.51
N ASP A 240 -1.31 17.83 -4.84
CA ASP A 240 -2.51 18.32 -5.54
C ASP A 240 -3.61 17.27 -5.75
N ALA A 241 -3.42 16.04 -5.24
CA ALA A 241 -4.41 14.95 -5.27
C ALA A 241 -5.22 14.94 -3.95
N PHE A 242 -6.53 15.06 -4.02
CA PHE A 242 -7.42 15.08 -2.85
C PHE A 242 -8.45 13.95 -2.93
N ALA A 243 -8.66 13.25 -1.83
CA ALA A 243 -9.58 12.11 -1.78
C ALA A 243 -11.05 12.57 -1.91
N TYR A 244 -11.84 11.83 -2.69
CA TYR A 244 -13.29 12.03 -2.82
C TYR A 244 -14.10 11.36 -1.71
N THR A 245 -13.53 10.37 -1.02
CA THR A 245 -14.24 9.55 -0.04
C THR A 245 -13.51 9.52 1.30
N ALA A 246 -14.22 9.07 2.33
CA ALA A 246 -13.61 8.76 3.61
C ALA A 246 -12.51 7.68 3.43
N PRO A 247 -11.42 7.73 4.19
CA PRO A 247 -10.34 6.78 4.05
C PRO A 247 -10.76 5.39 4.56
N VAL A 248 -10.41 4.36 3.81
CA VAL A 248 -10.56 2.96 4.22
C VAL A 248 -9.63 2.62 5.39
N ILE A 249 -8.43 3.18 5.38
CA ILE A 249 -7.46 3.12 6.48
C ILE A 249 -7.21 4.56 6.92
N ASP A 250 -7.75 4.92 8.07
CA ASP A 250 -7.56 6.26 8.61
C ASP A 250 -6.19 6.40 9.27
N SER A 251 -5.62 7.61 9.19
CA SER A 251 -4.37 7.97 9.85
C SER A 251 -4.37 9.43 10.28
N ARG A 252 -3.90 9.69 11.51
CA ARG A 252 -3.68 11.05 12.01
C ARG A 252 -2.64 11.82 11.18
N HIS A 253 -1.78 11.10 10.44
CA HIS A 253 -0.75 11.68 9.59
C HIS A 253 -1.23 11.94 8.15
N ARG A 254 -2.48 11.59 7.82
CA ARG A 254 -3.03 11.80 6.47
C ARG A 254 -2.90 13.26 6.04
N ASN A 255 -2.47 13.44 4.79
CA ASN A 255 -2.19 14.74 4.17
C ASN A 255 -0.99 15.52 4.76
N ARG A 256 -0.25 14.95 5.73
CA ARG A 256 1.01 15.55 6.17
C ARG A 256 2.01 15.51 5.00
N MET A 257 2.64 16.65 4.73
CA MET A 257 3.65 16.76 3.67
C MET A 257 4.89 15.92 4.04
N VAL A 258 5.39 15.21 3.04
CA VAL A 258 6.61 14.38 3.14
C VAL A 258 7.77 15.06 2.43
N ARG A 259 7.53 15.58 1.21
CA ARG A 259 8.49 16.39 0.45
C ARG A 259 7.78 17.56 -0.21
N GLY A 260 8.45 18.69 -0.27
CA GLY A 260 7.95 19.90 -0.90
C GLY A 260 6.84 20.60 -0.13
N GLU A 261 6.16 21.52 -0.78
CA GLU A 261 5.12 22.37 -0.20
C GLU A 261 3.70 21.87 -0.50
N PRO A 262 2.71 22.18 0.38
CA PRO A 262 1.31 21.87 0.11
C PRO A 262 0.83 22.58 -1.16
N ALA A 263 -0.01 21.89 -1.92
CA ALA A 263 -0.66 22.50 -3.08
C ALA A 263 -1.75 23.48 -2.64
N SER A 264 -1.82 24.63 -3.31
CA SER A 264 -2.91 25.61 -3.14
C SER A 264 -4.13 25.32 -4.01
N HIS A 265 -4.01 24.37 -4.96
CA HIS A 265 -5.06 23.98 -5.89
C HIS A 265 -5.09 22.45 -6.03
N ALA A 266 -6.27 21.88 -6.22
CA ALA A 266 -6.41 20.48 -6.61
C ALA A 266 -6.25 20.38 -8.14
N ARG A 267 -5.47 19.41 -8.62
CA ARG A 267 -5.52 18.99 -10.02
C ARG A 267 -6.65 17.96 -10.15
N VAL A 268 -7.60 18.23 -11.05
CA VAL A 268 -8.76 17.38 -11.27
C VAL A 268 -8.66 16.75 -12.65
N GLU A 269 -8.65 15.44 -12.71
CA GLU A 269 -8.74 14.70 -13.98
C GLU A 269 -10.20 14.65 -14.43
N ALA A 270 -10.44 14.93 -15.72
CA ALA A 270 -11.77 14.91 -16.30
C ALA A 270 -12.31 13.47 -16.39
N GLY A 271 -13.60 13.29 -16.15
CA GLY A 271 -14.26 12.00 -16.33
C GLY A 271 -15.32 11.70 -15.29
N VAL A 272 -15.86 10.48 -15.37
CA VAL A 272 -16.78 9.92 -14.38
C VAL A 272 -16.01 8.87 -13.57
N ILE A 273 -16.17 8.94 -12.25
CA ILE A 273 -15.49 8.06 -11.32
C ILE A 273 -16.54 7.19 -10.63
N GLU A 274 -16.33 5.88 -10.67
CA GLU A 274 -17.11 4.93 -9.87
C GLU A 274 -16.60 5.02 -8.42
N LEU A 275 -17.50 5.29 -7.48
CA LEU A 275 -17.13 5.41 -6.07
C LEU A 275 -17.24 4.06 -5.36
N PRO A 276 -16.33 3.75 -4.43
CA PRO A 276 -16.53 2.64 -3.48
C PRO A 276 -17.71 2.96 -2.55
N PRO A 277 -18.22 1.97 -1.79
CA PRO A 277 -19.17 2.21 -0.71
C PRO A 277 -18.65 3.24 0.30
N ASP A 278 -19.54 3.88 1.02
CA ASP A 278 -19.16 4.71 2.16
C ASP A 278 -18.66 3.84 3.31
N PHE A 279 -17.36 3.94 3.59
CA PHE A 279 -16.70 3.24 4.68
C PHE A 279 -16.59 4.07 5.97
N SER A 280 -17.27 5.20 6.08
CA SER A 280 -17.25 6.05 7.29
C SER A 280 -17.75 5.32 8.55
N ALA A 281 -18.66 4.35 8.38
CA ALA A 281 -19.17 3.49 9.46
C ALA A 281 -18.21 2.33 9.83
N GLY A 282 -17.09 2.20 9.14
CA GLY A 282 -16.09 1.16 9.33
C GLY A 282 -15.87 0.32 8.07
N TYR A 283 -14.63 -0.15 7.94
CA TYR A 283 -14.18 -1.02 6.85
C TYR A 283 -13.88 -2.41 7.40
N SER A 284 -14.51 -3.44 6.83
CA SER A 284 -14.32 -4.80 7.33
C SER A 284 -12.90 -5.31 7.02
N SER A 285 -12.59 -5.55 5.74
CA SER A 285 -11.28 -5.99 5.26
C SER A 285 -11.35 -6.28 3.77
N ILE A 286 -10.25 -6.10 3.03
CA ILE A 286 -10.13 -6.58 1.65
C ILE A 286 -10.40 -8.09 1.57
N TYR A 287 -9.93 -8.84 2.54
CA TYR A 287 -10.11 -10.29 2.59
C TYR A 287 -11.58 -10.69 2.75
N SER A 288 -12.34 -10.02 3.64
CA SER A 288 -13.76 -10.27 3.83
C SER A 288 -14.56 -9.93 2.58
N LEU A 289 -14.33 -8.76 1.99
CA LEU A 289 -15.06 -8.31 0.81
C LEU A 289 -14.81 -9.21 -0.41
N GLN A 290 -13.57 -9.66 -0.61
CA GLN A 290 -13.23 -10.55 -1.72
C GLN A 290 -13.69 -11.99 -1.50
N THR A 291 -13.87 -12.45 -0.27
CA THR A 291 -14.40 -13.79 0.04
C THR A 291 -15.91 -13.86 -0.13
N GLU A 292 -16.64 -12.85 0.31
CA GLU A 292 -18.09 -12.76 0.19
C GLU A 292 -18.58 -12.70 -1.26
N THR A 293 -17.72 -12.31 -2.20
CA THR A 293 -18.01 -12.28 -3.64
C THR A 293 -17.73 -13.61 -4.36
N LYS A 294 -17.07 -14.58 -3.70
CA LYS A 294 -16.84 -15.94 -4.24
C LYS A 294 -17.95 -16.93 -3.88
N ALA A 295 -18.85 -16.55 -3.01
CA ALA A 295 -20.03 -17.34 -2.59
C ALA A 295 -21.29 -16.88 -3.34
#